data_4183aa491ad9b7a5c352bf570565a0be
#
_entry.id   4183aa491ad9b7a5c352bf570565a0be
#
_cell.length_a   1.000
_cell.length_b   1.000
_cell.length_c   1.000
_cell.angle_alpha   90.00
_cell.angle_beta   90.00
_cell.angle_gamma   90.00
#
_symmetry.space_group_name_H-M   'P 1'
#
loop_
_entity.id
_entity.type
_entity.pdbx_description
1 polymer ?
#
loop_
_entity_poly.entity_id
_entity_poly.type
_entity_poly.pdbx_seq_one_letter_code
_entity_poly.pdbx_strand_id
1 'polypeptide(L)'
;MLQDIQVLHVDDDPAFRDLTAEFLEQVDGAIAVESEPDPTVVPSRVKTEPIDCVVSDLKMPRRDGLELCRLVRTEHATLPFVLFTNRQGKAVVERAMEAGATDYLHKETGTHHYTLLANRIRLLVSRHRAVQKLAERDGDPELSGEVGFNFE
;
A
#
# COMPACT_ATOMS: atom_id res chain seq x y z
N MET A 1 19.17 -13.54 -1.00
CA MET A 1 18.02 -13.27 -1.83
C MET A 1 17.76 -11.79 -1.88
N LEU A 2 17.46 -11.26 -3.05
CA LEU A 2 17.21 -9.84 -3.19
C LEU A 2 15.82 -9.48 -2.71
N GLN A 3 15.71 -8.35 -2.03
CA GLN A 3 14.42 -7.84 -1.62
C GLN A 3 13.88 -6.99 -2.75
N ASP A 4 12.90 -7.49 -3.46
CA ASP A 4 12.41 -6.82 -4.65
C ASP A 4 11.02 -6.19 -4.50
N ILE A 5 10.44 -6.23 -3.31
CA ILE A 5 9.18 -5.55 -3.02
C ILE A 5 9.46 -4.48 -1.97
N GLN A 6 9.30 -3.23 -2.35
CA GLN A 6 9.56 -2.10 -1.46
C GLN A 6 8.25 -1.61 -0.86
N VAL A 7 8.08 -1.77 0.43
CA VAL A 7 6.87 -1.39 1.15
C VAL A 7 7.16 -0.15 1.98
N LEU A 8 6.31 0.86 1.86
CA LEU A 8 6.34 2.01 2.75
C LEU A 8 5.25 1.85 3.78
N HIS A 9 5.63 1.68 5.04
CA HIS A 9 4.68 1.51 6.15
C HIS A 9 4.53 2.83 6.88
N VAL A 10 3.32 3.36 6.88
CA VAL A 10 3.00 4.68 7.45
C VAL A 10 2.21 4.48 8.72
N ASP A 11 2.81 4.82 9.85
CA ASP A 11 2.17 4.64 11.15
C ASP A 11 2.92 5.54 12.14
N ASP A 12 2.20 6.27 12.98
CA ASP A 12 2.84 7.16 13.93
C ASP A 12 3.27 6.47 15.22
N ASP A 13 2.92 5.20 15.41
CA ASP A 13 3.31 4.42 16.58
C ASP A 13 4.67 3.77 16.36
N PRO A 14 5.73 4.21 17.06
CA PRO A 14 7.07 3.69 16.78
C PRO A 14 7.23 2.20 17.12
N ALA A 15 6.58 1.72 18.17
CA ALA A 15 6.68 0.31 18.53
C ALA A 15 6.03 -0.55 17.45
N PHE A 16 4.89 -0.12 16.93
CA PHE A 16 4.20 -0.88 15.91
C PHE A 16 4.96 -0.83 14.58
N ARG A 17 5.61 0.30 14.26
CA ARG A 17 6.46 0.38 13.05
C ARG A 17 7.57 -0.65 13.11
N ASP A 18 8.26 -0.74 14.26
CA ASP A 18 9.38 -1.67 14.40
C ASP A 18 8.92 -3.11 14.28
N LEU A 19 7.82 -3.45 14.93
CA LEU A 19 7.27 -4.80 14.86
C LEU A 19 6.86 -5.16 13.43
N THR A 20 6.20 -4.25 12.76
CA THR A 20 5.73 -4.51 11.40
C THR A 20 6.88 -4.78 10.45
N ALA A 21 7.92 -3.93 10.52
CA ALA A 21 9.09 -4.12 9.66
C ALA A 21 9.74 -5.47 9.93
N GLU A 22 9.94 -5.78 11.21
CA GLU A 22 10.62 -7.01 11.58
C GLU A 22 9.84 -8.25 11.13
N PHE A 23 8.55 -8.30 11.43
CA PHE A 23 7.78 -9.51 11.14
C PHE A 23 7.45 -9.67 9.67
N LEU A 24 7.20 -8.58 8.95
CA LEU A 24 6.99 -8.70 7.51
C LEU A 24 8.22 -9.23 6.79
N GLU A 25 9.39 -8.72 7.16
CA GLU A 25 10.63 -9.17 6.52
C GLU A 25 10.99 -10.59 6.90
N GLN A 26 10.59 -11.03 8.10
CA GLN A 26 10.79 -12.42 8.49
C GLN A 26 9.84 -13.36 7.74
N VAL A 27 8.59 -12.95 7.55
CA VAL A 27 7.60 -13.79 6.87
C VAL A 27 7.93 -13.93 5.40
N ASP A 28 8.43 -12.85 4.78
CA ASP A 28 8.71 -12.87 3.35
C ASP A 28 10.01 -12.12 3.08
N GLY A 29 11.06 -12.86 2.77
CA GLY A 29 12.38 -12.27 2.54
C GLY A 29 12.49 -11.39 1.31
N ALA A 30 11.48 -11.42 0.43
CA ALA A 30 11.46 -10.53 -0.73
C ALA A 30 10.94 -9.13 -0.39
N ILE A 31 10.34 -8.95 0.81
CA ILE A 31 9.79 -7.67 1.21
C ILE A 31 10.82 -6.89 2.00
N ALA A 32 11.04 -5.64 1.61
CA ALA A 32 11.82 -4.67 2.38
C ALA A 32 10.87 -3.58 2.85
N VAL A 33 10.88 -3.28 4.14
CA VAL A 33 9.96 -2.31 4.72
C VAL A 33 10.71 -1.06 5.13
N GLU A 34 10.25 0.09 4.66
CA GLU A 34 10.66 1.37 5.21
C GLU A 34 9.51 1.95 5.98
N SER A 35 9.79 2.50 7.13
CA SER A 35 8.77 3.04 8.01
C SER A 35 8.74 4.55 7.92
N GLU A 36 7.55 5.13 7.94
CA GLU A 36 7.37 6.57 7.88
C GLU A 36 6.39 7.00 8.96
N PRO A 37 6.82 7.80 9.95
CA PRO A 37 5.91 8.27 10.98
C PRO A 37 5.03 9.44 10.56
N ASP A 38 5.40 10.15 9.50
CA ASP A 38 4.71 11.39 9.12
C ASP A 38 3.96 11.18 7.80
N PRO A 39 2.64 11.11 7.84
CA PRO A 39 1.88 10.88 6.60
C PRO A 39 2.00 12.04 5.60
N THR A 40 2.38 13.23 6.04
CA THR A 40 2.41 14.38 5.13
C THR A 40 3.54 14.30 4.10
N VAL A 41 4.59 13.50 4.37
CA VAL A 41 5.69 13.36 3.42
C VAL A 41 5.50 12.19 2.45
N VAL A 42 4.46 11.39 2.64
CA VAL A 42 4.28 10.18 1.85
C VAL A 42 4.04 10.45 0.35
N PRO A 43 3.20 11.43 -0.04
CA PRO A 43 3.05 11.68 -1.48
C PRO A 43 4.37 12.00 -2.17
N SER A 44 5.25 12.76 -1.53
CA SER A 44 6.57 13.06 -2.07
C SER A 44 7.44 11.81 -2.18
N ARG A 45 7.41 10.97 -1.14
CA ARG A 45 8.20 9.74 -1.15
C ARG A 45 7.76 8.77 -2.24
N VAL A 46 6.44 8.64 -2.43
CA VAL A 46 5.92 7.75 -3.47
C VAL A 46 6.32 8.25 -4.85
N LYS A 47 6.40 9.57 -5.02
CA LYS A 47 6.76 10.14 -6.30
C LYS A 47 8.25 9.94 -6.63
N THR A 48 9.13 9.98 -5.62
CA THR A 48 10.57 10.02 -5.87
C THR A 48 11.29 8.72 -5.55
N GLU A 49 10.67 7.78 -4.85
CA GLU A 49 11.31 6.52 -4.45
C GLU A 49 10.60 5.34 -5.09
N PRO A 50 11.29 4.22 -5.27
CA PRO A 50 10.69 3.05 -5.91
C PRO A 50 9.81 2.27 -4.94
N ILE A 51 8.67 2.84 -4.57
CA ILE A 51 7.73 2.22 -3.63
C ILE A 51 6.76 1.33 -4.44
N ASP A 52 6.62 0.08 -4.01
CA ASP A 52 5.73 -0.87 -4.67
C ASP A 52 4.38 -0.98 -3.99
N CYS A 53 4.31 -0.66 -2.71
CA CYS A 53 3.07 -0.78 -1.94
C CYS A 53 3.14 0.15 -0.74
N VAL A 54 2.06 0.85 -0.46
CA VAL A 54 1.93 1.64 0.78
C VAL A 54 1.02 0.87 1.72
N VAL A 55 1.45 0.71 2.96
CA VAL A 55 0.63 0.13 4.03
C VAL A 55 0.47 1.22 5.07
N SER A 56 -0.75 1.67 5.32
CA SER A 56 -0.99 2.83 6.17
C SER A 56 -1.99 2.53 7.26
N ASP A 57 -1.70 3.03 8.46
CA ASP A 57 -2.71 3.07 9.50
C ASP A 57 -3.79 4.09 9.11
N LEU A 58 -4.95 3.99 9.74
CA LEU A 58 -6.04 4.92 9.51
C LEU A 58 -5.91 6.17 10.35
N LYS A 59 -5.69 6.01 11.66
CA LYS A 59 -5.66 7.16 12.55
C LYS A 59 -4.25 7.62 12.80
N MET A 60 -3.94 8.79 12.33
CA MET A 60 -2.62 9.41 12.49
C MET A 60 -2.80 10.90 12.66
N PRO A 61 -1.91 11.59 13.40
CA PRO A 61 -1.96 13.05 13.48
C PRO A 61 -1.73 13.69 12.12
N ARG A 62 -2.25 14.88 11.93
CA ARG A 62 -2.07 15.69 10.75
C ARG A 62 -2.82 15.21 9.54
N ARG A 63 -2.83 13.93 9.23
CA ARG A 63 -3.51 13.40 8.05
C ARG A 63 -3.86 11.95 8.32
N ASP A 64 -5.09 11.56 8.15
CA ASP A 64 -5.47 10.16 8.35
C ASP A 64 -5.21 9.35 7.09
N GLY A 65 -5.32 8.03 7.22
CA GLY A 65 -5.03 7.12 6.12
C GLY A 65 -5.98 7.24 4.94
N LEU A 66 -7.22 7.67 5.16
CA LEU A 66 -8.16 7.87 4.05
C LEU A 66 -7.76 9.08 3.21
N GLU A 67 -7.43 10.18 3.89
CA GLU A 67 -6.93 11.36 3.20
C GLU A 67 -5.65 11.07 2.44
N LEU A 68 -4.75 10.32 3.08
CA LEU A 68 -3.50 9.95 2.45
C LEU A 68 -3.76 9.13 1.19
N CYS A 69 -4.66 8.17 1.27
CA CYS A 69 -5.01 7.34 0.12
C CYS A 69 -5.54 8.20 -1.04
N ARG A 70 -6.43 9.12 -0.76
CA ARG A 70 -6.97 10.02 -1.79
C ARG A 70 -5.87 10.82 -2.46
N LEU A 71 -4.94 11.34 -1.66
CA LEU A 71 -3.83 12.12 -2.20
C LEU A 71 -2.91 11.28 -3.08
N VAL A 72 -2.58 10.06 -2.64
CA VAL A 72 -1.76 9.17 -3.44
C VAL A 72 -2.47 8.86 -4.75
N ARG A 73 -3.78 8.67 -4.71
CA ARG A 73 -4.55 8.34 -5.91
C ARG A 73 -4.59 9.44 -6.95
N THR A 74 -4.37 10.69 -6.56
CA THR A 74 -4.37 11.77 -7.55
C THR A 74 -3.25 11.62 -8.59
N GLU A 75 -2.14 11.00 -8.21
CA GLU A 75 -1.02 10.82 -9.14
C GLU A 75 -0.65 9.36 -9.36
N HIS A 76 -1.16 8.46 -8.56
CA HIS A 76 -0.83 7.03 -8.64
C HIS A 76 -2.12 6.23 -8.55
N ALA A 77 -2.83 6.13 -9.66
CA ALA A 77 -4.19 5.58 -9.68
C ALA A 77 -4.25 4.11 -9.28
N THR A 78 -3.17 3.35 -9.50
CA THR A 78 -3.21 1.90 -9.31
C THR A 78 -2.14 1.37 -8.36
N LEU A 79 -1.35 2.24 -7.73
CA LEU A 79 -0.34 1.79 -6.78
C LEU A 79 -1.00 1.02 -5.64
N PRO A 80 -0.55 -0.18 -5.29
CA PRO A 80 -1.13 -0.89 -4.15
C PRO A 80 -1.09 -0.06 -2.87
N PHE A 81 -2.25 0.11 -2.26
CA PHE A 81 -2.40 0.88 -1.02
C PHE A 81 -3.30 0.08 -0.09
N VAL A 82 -2.75 -0.38 1.02
CA VAL A 82 -3.46 -1.20 1.99
C VAL A 82 -3.66 -0.41 3.27
N LEU A 83 -4.91 -0.32 3.71
CA LEU A 83 -5.17 0.23 5.05
C LEU A 83 -5.05 -0.90 6.06
N PHE A 84 -4.21 -0.70 7.07
CA PHE A 84 -3.90 -1.70 8.07
C PHE A 84 -4.15 -1.05 9.43
N THR A 85 -5.29 -1.36 10.05
CA THR A 85 -5.76 -0.59 11.18
C THR A 85 -6.50 -1.48 12.18
N ASN A 86 -6.56 -1.06 13.45
CA ASN A 86 -7.36 -1.77 14.43
C ASN A 86 -8.82 -1.32 14.43
N ARG A 87 -9.19 -0.34 13.59
CA ARG A 87 -10.57 0.02 13.40
C ARG A 87 -11.24 -0.99 12.50
N GLN A 88 -12.44 -1.37 12.79
CA GLN A 88 -13.14 -2.36 11.97
C GLN A 88 -14.61 -1.99 11.88
N GLY A 89 -15.32 -2.67 11.00
CA GLY A 89 -16.74 -2.45 10.77
C GLY A 89 -16.99 -2.08 9.33
N LYS A 90 -18.24 -2.24 8.94
CA LYS A 90 -18.66 -2.03 7.55
C LYS A 90 -18.38 -0.60 7.09
N ALA A 91 -18.65 0.38 7.95
CA ALA A 91 -18.46 1.78 7.56
C ALA A 91 -17.00 2.10 7.27
N VAL A 92 -16.07 1.52 8.03
CA VAL A 92 -14.64 1.73 7.79
C VAL A 92 -14.22 1.13 6.45
N VAL A 93 -14.68 -0.09 6.17
CA VAL A 93 -14.35 -0.76 4.92
C VAL A 93 -14.90 0.02 3.73
N GLU A 94 -16.13 0.49 3.83
CA GLU A 94 -16.74 1.25 2.74
C GLU A 94 -15.99 2.54 2.46
N ARG A 95 -15.58 3.23 3.52
CA ARG A 95 -14.82 4.48 3.34
C ARG A 95 -13.44 4.21 2.76
N ALA A 96 -12.82 3.09 3.14
CA ALA A 96 -11.54 2.71 2.57
C ALA A 96 -11.66 2.50 1.06
N MET A 97 -12.68 1.78 0.64
CA MET A 97 -12.88 1.51 -0.78
C MET A 97 -13.20 2.79 -1.55
N GLU A 98 -14.01 3.68 -0.98
CA GLU A 98 -14.32 4.96 -1.59
C GLU A 98 -13.09 5.85 -1.74
N ALA A 99 -12.17 5.78 -0.80
CA ALA A 99 -10.93 6.54 -0.86
C ALA A 99 -9.96 6.00 -1.90
N GLY A 100 -10.23 4.80 -2.41
CA GLY A 100 -9.38 4.19 -3.43
C GLY A 100 -8.37 3.18 -2.89
N ALA A 101 -8.53 2.70 -1.66
CA ALA A 101 -7.64 1.69 -1.11
C ALA A 101 -7.76 0.40 -1.90
N THR A 102 -6.64 -0.26 -2.12
CA THR A 102 -6.63 -1.54 -2.82
C THR A 102 -7.17 -2.63 -1.90
N ASP A 103 -6.88 -2.54 -0.61
CA ASP A 103 -7.30 -3.55 0.35
C ASP A 103 -7.38 -2.93 1.74
N TYR A 104 -8.03 -3.64 2.64
CA TYR A 104 -8.16 -3.26 4.04
C TYR A 104 -7.86 -4.50 4.87
N LEU A 105 -7.06 -4.35 5.91
CA LEU A 105 -6.73 -5.45 6.79
C LEU A 105 -6.82 -4.99 8.24
N HIS A 106 -7.43 -5.81 9.07
CA HIS A 106 -7.59 -5.49 10.48
C HIS A 106 -6.36 -5.93 11.26
N LYS A 107 -5.82 -5.05 12.10
CA LYS A 107 -4.75 -5.40 13.02
C LYS A 107 -5.34 -6.26 14.13
N GLU A 108 -4.69 -7.38 14.41
CA GLU A 108 -5.12 -8.28 15.46
C GLU A 108 -4.06 -8.39 16.51
N THR A 109 -4.38 -8.97 17.66
CA THR A 109 -3.37 -9.25 18.67
C THR A 109 -2.49 -10.38 18.18
N GLY A 110 -1.24 -10.34 18.54
CA GLY A 110 -0.28 -11.36 18.12
C GLY A 110 0.33 -11.02 16.77
N THR A 111 0.77 -12.05 16.05
CA THR A 111 1.54 -11.86 14.83
C THR A 111 0.92 -12.49 13.59
N HIS A 112 -0.25 -13.10 13.71
CA HIS A 112 -0.89 -13.78 12.57
C HIS A 112 -1.20 -12.83 11.44
N HIS A 113 -1.56 -11.59 11.75
CA HIS A 113 -1.91 -10.63 10.71
C HIS A 113 -0.72 -10.29 9.80
N TYR A 114 0.51 -10.50 10.26
CA TYR A 114 1.67 -10.22 9.41
C TYR A 114 1.82 -11.24 8.29
N THR A 115 1.48 -12.50 8.55
CA THR A 115 1.48 -13.52 7.50
C THR A 115 0.45 -13.17 6.44
N LEU A 116 -0.74 -12.78 6.88
CA LEU A 116 -1.80 -12.40 5.95
C LEU A 116 -1.43 -11.11 5.19
N LEU A 117 -0.88 -10.14 5.88
CA LEU A 117 -0.48 -8.88 5.26
C LEU A 117 0.61 -9.12 4.20
N ALA A 118 1.62 -9.93 4.51
CA ALA A 118 2.68 -10.25 3.57
C ALA A 118 2.10 -10.90 2.31
N ASN A 119 1.18 -11.83 2.48
CA ASN A 119 0.55 -12.50 1.36
C ASN A 119 -0.24 -11.54 0.49
N ARG A 120 -0.99 -10.63 1.11
CA ARG A 120 -1.76 -9.62 0.37
C ARG A 120 -0.85 -8.67 -0.38
N ILE A 121 0.22 -8.22 0.26
CA ILE A 121 1.20 -7.35 -0.41
C ILE A 121 1.75 -8.03 -1.65
N ARG A 122 2.18 -9.28 -1.52
CA ARG A 122 2.77 -10.00 -2.63
C ARG A 122 1.78 -10.15 -3.79
N LEU A 123 0.53 -10.51 -3.48
CA LEU A 123 -0.48 -10.68 -4.52
C LEU A 123 -0.80 -9.36 -5.22
N LEU A 124 -0.95 -8.29 -4.44
CA LEU A 124 -1.29 -6.98 -5.01
C LEU A 124 -0.16 -6.42 -5.86
N VAL A 125 1.08 -6.56 -5.40
CA VAL A 125 2.23 -6.07 -6.14
C VAL A 125 2.43 -6.88 -7.42
N SER A 126 2.28 -8.20 -7.35
CA SER A 126 2.39 -9.06 -8.50
C SER A 126 1.37 -8.70 -9.58
N ARG A 127 0.13 -8.48 -9.16
CA ARG A 127 -0.93 -8.10 -10.08
C ARG A 127 -0.68 -6.74 -10.70
N HIS A 128 -0.26 -5.78 -9.89
CA HIS A 128 0.03 -4.43 -10.37
C HIS A 128 1.16 -4.46 -11.43
N ARG A 129 2.21 -5.22 -11.14
CA ARG A 129 3.34 -5.35 -12.08
C ARG A 129 2.92 -6.04 -13.37
N ALA A 130 2.04 -7.03 -13.29
CA ALA A 130 1.56 -7.73 -14.47
C ALA A 130 0.76 -6.81 -15.39
N VAL A 131 -0.09 -5.98 -14.79
CA VAL A 131 -0.88 -5.01 -15.56
C VAL A 131 0.04 -3.98 -16.22
N GLN A 132 1.02 -3.47 -15.47
CA GLN A 132 1.98 -2.51 -16.03
C GLN A 132 2.79 -3.12 -17.16
N LYS A 133 3.20 -4.36 -17.03
CA LYS A 133 3.96 -5.04 -18.05
C LYS A 133 3.17 -5.23 -19.32
N LEU A 134 1.89 -5.54 -19.20
CA LEU A 134 1.02 -5.67 -20.36
C LEU A 134 0.90 -4.34 -21.10
N ALA A 135 0.73 -3.25 -20.39
CA ALA A 135 0.63 -1.93 -21.01
C ALA A 135 1.91 -1.58 -21.75
N GLU A 136 3.07 -1.88 -21.16
CA GLU A 136 4.36 -1.62 -21.79
C GLU A 136 4.55 -2.46 -23.03
N ARG A 137 4.17 -3.74 -22.96
CA ARG A 137 4.37 -4.65 -24.07
C ARG A 137 3.50 -4.28 -25.27
N ASP A 138 2.31 -3.75 -25.00
CA ASP A 138 1.44 -3.29 -26.08
C ASP A 138 1.97 -2.02 -26.72
N GLY A 139 2.89 -1.33 -26.07
CA GLY A 139 3.47 -0.13 -26.63
C GLY A 139 2.52 1.04 -26.70
N ASP A 140 1.46 1.05 -25.89
CA ASP A 140 0.47 2.10 -25.91
C ASP A 140 0.55 2.86 -24.61
N PRO A 141 1.14 4.05 -24.59
CA PRO A 141 1.24 4.81 -23.35
C PRO A 141 -0.11 5.22 -22.79
N GLU A 142 -1.14 5.26 -23.61
CA GLU A 142 -2.45 5.61 -23.11
C GLU A 142 -3.03 4.52 -22.25
N LEU A 143 -2.71 3.27 -22.52
CA LEU A 143 -3.16 2.19 -21.68
C LEU A 143 -2.57 2.26 -20.29
N SER A 144 -1.34 2.72 -20.17
CA SER A 144 -0.75 2.86 -18.86
C SER A 144 -1.24 4.10 -18.14
N GLY A 145 -1.75 5.09 -18.86
CA GLY A 145 -2.25 6.29 -18.23
C GLY A 145 -3.73 6.30 -17.99
N GLU A 146 -4.51 5.66 -18.82
CA GLU A 146 -5.82 5.71 -18.68
C GLU A 146 -6.37 4.51 -18.54
N VAL A 147 -6.46 3.93 -18.27
CA VAL A 147 -7.01 2.83 -18.03
C VAL A 147 -8.22 2.66 -18.56
N GLY A 148 -8.35 2.61 -19.17
CA GLY A 148 -9.13 2.57 -19.70
C GLY A 148 -9.60 2.62 -20.28
N PHE A 149 -9.59 2.90 -20.68
CA PHE A 149 -9.74 3.13 -21.32
C PHE A 149 -10.57 2.98 -21.68
N ASN A 150 -10.81 3.05 -22.01
CA ASN A 150 -11.37 3.06 -22.53
C ASN A 150 -11.69 2.28 -23.16
N PHE A 151 -11.76 1.67 -23.41
CA PHE A 151 -12.00 1.06 -24.08
C PHE A 151 -13.00 1.07 -24.20
N GLU A 152 -13.19 1.52 -24.43
CA GLU A 152 -13.91 1.74 -24.72
C GLU A 152 -14.27 1.56 -25.33
#